data_4172bba6f354f398f269582cc0d16a39
#
_entry.id   4172bba6f354f398f269582cc0d16a39
#
_cell.length_a   1.000
_cell.length_b   1.000
_cell.length_c   1.000
_cell.angle_alpha   90.00
_cell.angle_beta   90.00
_cell.angle_gamma   90.00
#
_symmetry.space_group_name_H-M   'P 1'
#
loop_
_entity.id
_entity.type
_entity.pdbx_description
1 polymer ?
#
loop_
_entity_poly.entity_id
_entity_poly.type
_entity_poly.pdbx_seq_one_letter_code
_entity_poly.pdbx_strand_id
1 'polypeptide(L)' 'MFGFQGGESADTVTRKKSYMKDAQQKWCFLTNLDCSSIKTEGQLCDMIKTRSGISEGQAKRDVDAWMLGKQF' A
#
# COMPACT_ATOMS: atom_id res chain seq x y z
N MET A 1 -5.82 -4.31 -1.37
CA MET A 1 -4.97 -3.43 -2.19
C MET A 1 -3.78 -4.17 -2.77
N PHE A 2 -2.83 -4.63 -1.94
CA PHE A 2 -1.68 -5.40 -2.44
C PHE A 2 -1.87 -6.91 -2.37
N GLY A 3 -2.88 -7.39 -1.68
CA GLY A 3 -3.15 -8.82 -1.54
C GLY A 3 -3.54 -9.45 -2.88
N PHE A 4 -3.15 -10.71 -3.09
CA PHE A 4 -3.46 -11.43 -4.30
C PHE A 4 -4.70 -12.31 -4.08
N GLN A 5 -5.64 -12.21 -5.01
CA GLN A 5 -6.82 -13.07 -5.04
C GLN A 5 -6.63 -14.12 -6.13
N GLY A 6 -7.19 -15.29 -5.95
CA GLY A 6 -7.15 -16.31 -6.98
C GLY A 6 -7.82 -15.83 -8.26
N GLY A 7 -7.24 -16.15 -9.42
CA GLY A 7 -7.79 -15.80 -10.72
C GLY A 7 -7.41 -14.44 -11.26
N GLU A 8 -6.53 -13.70 -10.59
CA GLU A 8 -6.03 -12.44 -11.12
C GLU A 8 -5.13 -12.68 -12.33
N SER A 9 -5.16 -11.74 -13.29
CA SER A 9 -4.29 -11.82 -14.47
C SER A 9 -2.83 -11.58 -14.07
N ALA A 10 -1.91 -12.05 -14.92
CA ALA A 10 -0.48 -11.83 -14.70
C ALA A 10 -0.15 -10.33 -14.66
N ASP A 11 -0.80 -9.53 -15.49
CA ASP A 11 -0.60 -8.08 -15.50
C ASP A 11 -1.01 -7.44 -14.17
N THR A 12 -2.13 -7.88 -13.61
CA THR A 12 -2.59 -7.39 -12.31
C THR A 12 -1.61 -7.74 -11.19
N VAL A 13 -1.13 -8.98 -11.19
CA VAL A 13 -0.15 -9.44 -10.19
C VAL A 13 1.14 -8.64 -10.29
N THR A 14 1.66 -8.44 -11.51
CA THR A 14 2.88 -7.67 -11.76
C THR A 14 2.70 -6.22 -11.29
N ARG A 15 1.56 -5.61 -11.59
CA ARG A 15 1.25 -4.24 -11.19
C ARG A 15 1.21 -4.10 -9.67
N LYS A 16 0.56 -5.03 -8.97
CA LYS A 16 0.50 -5.03 -7.50
C LYS A 16 1.88 -5.18 -6.88
N LYS A 17 2.72 -6.05 -7.42
CA LYS A 17 4.11 -6.21 -6.95
C LYS A 17 4.90 -4.93 -7.12
N SER A 18 4.75 -4.25 -8.25
CA SER A 18 5.39 -2.97 -8.51
C SER A 18 4.95 -1.91 -7.51
N TYR A 19 3.65 -1.84 -7.22
CA TYR A 19 3.10 -0.90 -6.25
C TYR A 19 3.57 -1.21 -4.83
N MET A 20 3.69 -2.49 -4.46
CA MET A 20 4.25 -2.88 -3.17
C MET A 20 5.69 -2.36 -3.02
N LYS A 21 6.47 -2.51 -4.07
CA LYS A 21 7.86 -2.04 -4.07
C LYS A 21 7.92 -0.53 -3.93
N ASP A 22 7.08 0.20 -4.66
CA ASP A 22 6.98 1.65 -4.56
C ASP A 22 6.59 2.08 -3.15
N ALA A 23 5.61 1.41 -2.54
CA ALA A 23 5.18 1.69 -1.19
C ALA A 23 6.30 1.48 -0.18
N GLN A 24 7.08 0.40 -0.35
CA GLN A 24 8.21 0.11 0.53
C GLN A 24 9.36 1.11 0.36
N GLN A 25 9.50 1.71 -0.82
CA GLN A 25 10.47 2.78 -1.04
C GLN A 25 10.04 4.08 -0.36
N LYS A 26 8.74 4.40 -0.42
CA LYS A 26 8.21 5.60 0.22
C LYS A 26 8.13 5.44 1.74
N TRP A 27 7.68 4.28 2.19
CA TRP A 27 7.54 3.94 3.61
C TRP A 27 8.44 2.76 3.91
N CYS A 28 9.71 3.04 4.19
CA CYS A 28 10.74 2.00 4.32
C CYS A 28 10.52 1.05 5.49
N PHE A 29 9.65 1.40 6.44
CA PHE A 29 9.29 0.54 7.55
C PHE A 29 8.30 -0.58 7.17
N LEU A 30 7.69 -0.51 5.99
CA LEU A 30 6.75 -1.53 5.53
C LEU A 30 7.51 -2.78 5.08
N THR A 31 7.03 -3.93 5.53
CA THR A 31 7.55 -5.24 5.09
C THR A 31 6.64 -5.83 4.01
N ASN A 32 7.12 -6.89 3.34
CA ASN A 32 6.29 -7.62 2.38
C ASN A 32 5.03 -8.17 3.05
N LEU A 33 5.15 -8.66 4.28
CA LEU A 33 4.01 -9.19 5.03
C LEU A 33 3.01 -8.09 5.34
N ASP A 34 3.49 -6.92 5.76
CA ASP A 34 2.62 -5.77 6.04
C ASP A 34 1.83 -5.40 4.78
N CYS A 35 2.49 -5.26 3.64
CA CYS A 35 1.83 -4.93 2.38
C CYS A 35 0.82 -5.99 1.97
N SER A 36 1.17 -7.27 2.13
CA SER A 36 0.26 -8.37 1.75
C SER A 36 -1.01 -8.39 2.59
N SER A 37 -0.98 -7.89 3.82
CA SER A 37 -2.14 -7.82 4.69
C SER A 37 -3.03 -6.62 4.41
N ILE A 38 -2.55 -5.63 3.66
CA ILE A 38 -3.31 -4.42 3.34
C ILE A 38 -4.24 -4.69 2.18
N LYS A 39 -5.55 -4.63 2.44
CA LYS A 39 -6.58 -4.90 1.43
C LYS A 39 -7.29 -3.64 0.97
N THR A 40 -7.26 -2.58 1.76
CA THR A 40 -7.93 -1.32 1.45
C THR A 40 -7.01 -0.15 1.72
N GLU A 41 -7.35 0.99 1.13
CA GLU A 41 -6.64 2.25 1.36
C GLU A 41 -6.67 2.65 2.84
N GLY A 42 -7.82 2.43 3.50
CA GLY A 42 -7.95 2.70 4.94
C GLY A 42 -6.98 1.88 5.77
N GLN A 43 -6.79 0.60 5.41
CA GLN A 43 -5.83 -0.26 6.10
C GLN A 43 -4.39 0.23 5.88
N LEU A 44 -4.07 0.73 4.69
CA LEU A 44 -2.75 1.31 4.42
C LEU A 44 -2.52 2.56 5.28
N CYS A 45 -3.50 3.45 5.38
CA CYS A 45 -3.41 4.63 6.25
C CYS A 45 -3.19 4.23 7.71
N ASP A 46 -3.96 3.26 8.20
CA ASP A 46 -3.83 2.78 9.58
C ASP A 46 -2.46 2.17 9.84
N MET A 47 -1.94 1.40 8.90
CA MET A 47 -0.61 0.79 9.01
C MET A 47 0.47 1.86 9.11
N ILE A 48 0.43 2.85 8.24
CA ILE A 48 1.40 3.95 8.22
C ILE A 48 1.33 4.73 9.53
N LYS A 49 0.14 5.07 9.98
CA LYS A 49 -0.08 5.78 11.23
C LYS A 49 0.50 5.00 12.41
N THR A 50 0.20 3.70 12.49
CA THR A 50 0.64 2.84 13.59
C THR A 50 2.15 2.67 13.59
N ARG A 51 2.76 2.46 12.43
CA ARG A 51 4.18 2.18 12.33
C ARG A 51 5.06 3.43 12.47
N SER A 52 4.61 4.57 11.91
CA SER A 52 5.41 5.80 11.91
C SER A 52 5.04 6.77 13.03
N GLY A 53 3.86 6.63 13.62
CA GLY A 53 3.40 7.52 14.68
C GLY A 53 2.91 8.89 14.19
N ILE A 54 2.77 9.07 12.87
CA ILE A 54 2.23 10.32 12.32
C ILE A 54 0.72 10.40 12.53
N SER A 55 0.15 11.60 12.37
CA SER A 55 -1.29 11.81 12.52
C SER A 55 -2.05 11.13 11.39
N GLU A 56 -3.32 10.81 11.65
CA GLU A 56 -4.21 10.23 10.64
C GLU A 56 -4.34 11.13 9.41
N GLY A 57 -4.47 12.43 9.62
CA GLY A 57 -4.55 13.40 8.51
C GLY A 57 -3.31 13.39 7.65
N GLN A 58 -2.13 13.30 8.25
CA GLN A 58 -0.88 13.23 7.51
C GLN A 58 -0.76 11.91 6.75
N ALA A 59 -1.09 10.80 7.38
CA ALA A 59 -1.08 9.49 6.75
C ALA A 59 -2.00 9.47 5.53
N LYS A 60 -3.20 10.01 5.67
CA LYS A 60 -4.17 10.08 4.57
C LYS A 60 -3.64 10.91 3.40
N ARG A 61 -3.04 12.07 3.68
CA ARG A 61 -2.47 12.93 2.65
C ARG A 61 -1.35 12.21 1.90
N ASP A 62 -0.47 11.53 2.62
CA ASP A 62 0.65 10.80 2.02
C ASP A 62 0.14 9.66 1.14
N VAL A 63 -0.87 8.92 1.61
CA VAL A 63 -1.47 7.83 0.86
C VAL A 63 -2.18 8.36 -0.39
N ASP A 64 -2.99 9.41 -0.24
CA ASP A 64 -3.72 10.00 -1.36
C ASP A 64 -2.75 10.48 -2.45
N ALA A 65 -1.67 11.16 -2.06
CA ALA A 65 -0.66 11.63 -3.00
C ALA A 65 0.03 10.46 -3.70
N TRP A 66 0.36 9.41 -2.96
CA TRP A 66 1.01 8.23 -3.51
C TRP A 66 0.08 7.46 -4.45
N MET A 67 -1.21 7.45 -4.16
CA MET A 67 -2.21 6.71 -4.96
C MET A 67 -2.52 7.37 -6.30
N LEU A 68 -2.14 8.63 -6.50
CA LEU A 68 -2.42 9.34 -7.74
C LEU A 68 -1.80 8.60 -8.94
N GLY A 69 -2.63 8.29 -9.93
CA GLY A 69 -2.21 7.58 -11.12
C GLY A 69 -2.06 6.08 -10.97
N LYS A 70 -2.29 5.53 -9.78
CA LYS A 70 -2.21 4.09 -9.55
C LYS A 70 -3.60 3.45 -9.66
N GLN A 71 -3.65 2.24 -10.18
CA GLN A 71 -4.88 1.47 -10.36
C GLN A 71 -4.70 0.11 -9.69
N PHE A 72 -5.54 -0.15 -8.71
CA PHE A 72 -5.54 -1.43 -8.00
C PHE A 72 -6.70 -2.31 -8.41
#